data_21fce9f663c6e55fd04de8306a63e1df
#
_entry.id   21fce9f663c6e55fd04de8306a63e1df
#
_cell.length_a   1.000
_cell.length_b   1.000
_cell.length_c   1.000
_cell.angle_alpha   90.00
_cell.angle_beta   90.00
_cell.angle_gamma   90.00
#
_symmetry.space_group_name_H-M   'P 1'
#
loop_
_entity.id
_entity.type
_entity.pdbx_description
1 polymer ?
#
loop_
_entity_poly.entity_id
_entity_poly.type
_entity_poly.pdbx_seq_one_letter_code
_entity_poly.pdbx_strand_id
1 'polypeptide(L)'
;MRGAAALAVLLLLFMPRTAHAWTPGTHVFLGDAVLRSLSMLPGSIAELLEAFPYDFLYGSIAADTSMAKKYAEAGRHCHSWKVGYEIHDLASDGRMRAFALGYLAHLAADSVAHNYYVPKQLTVTSSTSTLGHSYWESRFETHLGGDSPHRARELILLDHSRADDHLDRILSPTIFSTHTNRRIFRGMVYVTDTESWQRVFQLISEKSRWDLTNPEVSAYMTRSYDFIIDLFNRMSDSEPYALDPSGDVALRTAKRVRRAALRRGGEFAIRDEADREFGLPASKLEYHKQLGAPIYPID
;
A
#
# COMPACT_ATOMS: atom_id res chain seq x y z
N MET A 1 -21.35 -19.85 13.98
CA MET A 1 -20.12 -20.00 13.19
C MET A 1 -20.34 -19.97 11.67
N ARG A 2 -21.31 -20.69 11.09
CA ARG A 2 -21.56 -20.64 9.62
C ARG A 2 -22.02 -19.28 9.09
N GLY A 3 -22.81 -18.52 9.86
CA GLY A 3 -23.26 -17.17 9.46
C GLY A 3 -22.19 -16.11 9.44
N ALA A 4 -21.22 -16.14 10.38
CA ALA A 4 -20.11 -15.18 10.42
C ALA A 4 -19.12 -15.41 9.26
N ALA A 5 -18.84 -16.67 8.90
CA ALA A 5 -18.01 -17.00 7.74
C ALA A 5 -18.71 -16.59 6.43
N ALA A 6 -20.02 -16.78 6.31
CA ALA A 6 -20.79 -16.33 5.15
C ALA A 6 -20.82 -14.80 5.04
N LEU A 7 -20.96 -14.09 6.16
CA LEU A 7 -20.93 -12.62 6.20
C LEU A 7 -19.55 -12.09 5.82
N ALA A 8 -18.47 -12.73 6.27
CA ALA A 8 -17.11 -12.35 5.91
C ALA A 8 -16.82 -12.59 4.43
N VAL A 9 -17.27 -13.71 3.87
CA VAL A 9 -17.16 -13.98 2.42
C VAL A 9 -18.02 -12.98 1.64
N LEU A 10 -19.22 -12.64 2.12
CA LEU A 10 -20.04 -11.58 1.53
C LEU A 10 -19.36 -10.22 1.59
N LEU A 11 -18.80 -9.83 2.72
CA LEU A 11 -18.04 -8.59 2.86
C LEU A 11 -16.81 -8.54 1.95
N LEU A 12 -16.06 -9.64 1.82
CA LEU A 12 -14.96 -9.77 0.86
C LEU A 12 -15.43 -9.71 -0.60
N LEU A 13 -16.61 -10.24 -0.92
CA LEU A 13 -17.20 -10.20 -2.26
C LEU A 13 -17.78 -8.81 -2.61
N PHE A 14 -18.23 -8.06 -1.61
CA PHE A 14 -18.77 -6.71 -1.78
C PHE A 14 -17.74 -5.62 -1.51
N MET A 15 -16.52 -5.95 -1.05
CA MET A 15 -15.44 -4.96 -1.07
C MET A 15 -15.27 -4.45 -2.50
N PRO A 16 -15.27 -3.13 -2.69
CA PRO A 16 -15.05 -2.54 -4.01
C PRO A 16 -13.78 -3.16 -4.61
N ARG A 17 -13.82 -3.47 -5.90
CA ARG A 17 -12.71 -4.10 -6.64
C ARG A 17 -11.55 -3.11 -6.83
N THR A 18 -11.06 -2.55 -5.76
CA THR A 18 -9.90 -1.68 -5.75
C THR A 18 -8.69 -2.53 -5.40
N ALA A 19 -7.75 -2.57 -6.29
CA ALA A 19 -6.43 -3.09 -5.97
C ALA A 19 -5.74 -1.98 -5.16
N HIS A 20 -5.66 -2.16 -3.84
CA HIS A 20 -4.72 -1.46 -2.98
C HIS A 20 -3.43 -2.28 -3.00
N ALA A 21 -2.26 -1.70 -2.71
CA ALA A 21 -1.01 -2.45 -2.66
C ALA A 21 -0.63 -2.79 -1.23
N TRP A 22 -0.62 -1.80 -0.39
CA TRP A 22 -0.57 -1.95 1.05
C TRP A 22 -1.89 -1.50 1.65
N THR A 23 -2.29 -2.09 2.78
CA THR A 23 -3.45 -1.58 3.53
C THR A 23 -3.17 -0.19 4.10
N PRO A 24 -4.21 0.59 4.42
CA PRO A 24 -4.04 1.88 5.09
C PRO A 24 -3.20 1.79 6.37
N GLY A 25 -3.36 0.72 7.17
CA GLY A 25 -2.55 0.50 8.37
C GLY A 25 -1.07 0.28 8.05
N THR A 26 -0.75 -0.44 6.97
CA THR A 26 0.64 -0.63 6.52
C THR A 26 1.27 0.70 6.08
N HIS A 27 0.54 1.53 5.35
CA HIS A 27 1.02 2.87 4.96
C HIS A 27 1.24 3.79 6.17
N VAL A 28 0.34 3.78 7.15
CA VAL A 28 0.52 4.55 8.40
C VAL A 28 1.73 4.04 9.17
N PHE A 29 1.93 2.73 9.26
CA PHE A 29 3.11 2.14 9.90
C PHE A 29 4.43 2.62 9.25
N LEU A 30 4.51 2.62 7.92
CA LEU A 30 5.65 3.16 7.18
C LEU A 30 5.81 4.67 7.40
N GLY A 31 4.72 5.43 7.37
CA GLY A 31 4.72 6.85 7.65
C GLY A 31 5.23 7.19 9.06
N ASP A 32 4.79 6.45 10.07
CA ASP A 32 5.29 6.57 11.44
C ASP A 32 6.79 6.22 11.53
N ALA A 33 7.28 5.23 10.74
CA ALA A 33 8.70 4.93 10.67
C ALA A 33 9.52 6.08 10.07
N VAL A 34 9.02 6.73 9.03
CA VAL A 34 9.62 7.95 8.45
C VAL A 34 9.66 9.08 9.48
N LEU A 35 8.55 9.34 10.18
CA LEU A 35 8.49 10.39 11.21
C LEU A 35 9.46 10.16 12.38
N ARG A 36 9.79 8.89 12.68
CA ARG A 36 10.82 8.56 13.68
C ARG A 36 12.26 8.73 13.18
N SER A 37 12.46 8.99 11.90
CA SER A 37 13.78 9.04 11.25
C SER A 37 14.00 10.30 10.41
N LEU A 38 13.46 11.43 10.85
CA LEU A 38 13.53 12.72 10.13
C LEU A 38 14.96 13.17 9.83
N SER A 39 15.94 12.76 10.64
CA SER A 39 17.37 13.06 10.42
C SER A 39 17.94 12.48 9.11
N MET A 40 17.24 11.53 8.47
CA MET A 40 17.64 10.94 7.18
C MET A 40 17.12 11.74 5.98
N LEU A 41 16.30 12.74 6.22
CA LEU A 41 15.65 13.54 5.19
C LEU A 41 16.37 14.88 4.99
N PRO A 42 16.21 15.50 3.81
CA PRO A 42 16.60 16.90 3.62
C PRO A 42 15.95 17.78 4.70
N GLY A 43 16.71 18.73 5.27
CA GLY A 43 16.25 19.53 6.42
C GLY A 43 14.90 20.20 6.21
N SER A 44 14.65 20.75 5.02
CA SER A 44 13.36 21.39 4.69
C SER A 44 12.18 20.40 4.69
N ILE A 45 12.41 19.13 4.31
CA ILE A 45 11.38 18.09 4.38
C ILE A 45 11.20 17.65 5.84
N ALA A 46 12.31 17.44 6.57
CA ALA A 46 12.25 17.05 7.98
C ALA A 46 11.45 18.05 8.83
N GLU A 47 11.78 19.34 8.74
CA GLU A 47 11.07 20.42 9.42
C GLU A 47 9.57 20.46 9.06
N LEU A 48 9.25 20.22 7.79
CA LEU A 48 7.87 20.20 7.31
C LEU A 48 7.08 19.03 7.89
N LEU A 49 7.65 17.84 7.89
CA LEU A 49 6.98 16.64 8.43
C LEU A 49 6.87 16.69 9.96
N GLU A 50 7.84 17.29 10.65
CA GLU A 50 7.77 17.55 12.10
C GLU A 50 6.63 18.51 12.44
N ALA A 51 6.45 19.57 11.63
CA ALA A 51 5.40 20.56 11.84
C ALA A 51 4.00 20.05 11.51
N PHE A 52 3.86 19.12 10.54
CA PHE A 52 2.57 18.66 10.02
C PHE A 52 2.49 17.12 9.87
N PRO A 53 2.74 16.35 10.95
CA PRO A 53 2.83 14.89 10.88
C PRO A 53 1.51 14.23 10.49
N TYR A 54 0.37 14.73 10.94
CA TYR A 54 -0.94 14.16 10.61
C TYR A 54 -1.36 14.42 9.16
N ASP A 55 -1.00 15.57 8.60
CA ASP A 55 -1.22 15.85 7.17
C ASP A 55 -0.38 14.90 6.32
N PHE A 56 0.88 14.65 6.68
CA PHE A 56 1.74 13.67 6.03
C PHE A 56 1.16 12.25 6.12
N LEU A 57 0.76 11.80 7.31
CA LEU A 57 0.17 10.46 7.48
C LEU A 57 -1.13 10.31 6.69
N TYR A 58 -1.99 11.34 6.67
CA TYR A 58 -3.20 11.28 5.84
C TYR A 58 -2.86 11.21 4.35
N GLY A 59 -1.87 11.95 3.89
CA GLY A 59 -1.35 11.84 2.53
C GLY A 59 -0.94 10.41 2.19
N SER A 60 -0.29 9.71 3.13
CA SER A 60 0.20 8.35 2.92
C SER A 60 -0.91 7.30 2.68
N ILE A 61 -2.17 7.62 2.95
CA ILE A 61 -3.33 6.74 2.67
C ILE A 61 -4.30 7.33 1.65
N ALA A 62 -4.08 8.58 1.22
CA ALA A 62 -5.07 9.31 0.45
C ALA A 62 -5.22 8.84 -1.00
N ALA A 63 -4.21 8.21 -1.61
CA ALA A 63 -4.32 7.65 -2.95
C ALA A 63 -5.36 6.51 -3.02
N ASP A 64 -5.60 5.83 -1.92
CA ASP A 64 -6.58 4.75 -1.82
C ASP A 64 -8.02 5.23 -1.63
N THR A 65 -8.23 6.52 -1.45
CA THR A 65 -9.58 7.09 -1.41
C THR A 65 -10.30 7.01 -2.75
N SER A 66 -9.59 6.82 -3.87
CA SER A 66 -10.18 6.67 -5.21
C SER A 66 -10.49 5.22 -5.55
N MET A 67 -11.77 4.86 -5.51
CA MET A 67 -12.26 3.54 -5.87
C MET A 67 -12.42 3.35 -7.38
N ALA A 68 -12.35 2.09 -7.85
CA ALA A 68 -12.58 1.74 -9.27
C ALA A 68 -11.62 2.47 -10.25
N LYS A 69 -10.36 2.56 -9.92
CA LYS A 69 -9.25 3.24 -10.62
C LYS A 69 -9.24 3.04 -12.13
N LYS A 70 -9.61 1.86 -12.61
CA LYS A 70 -9.63 1.52 -14.06
C LYS A 70 -10.61 2.35 -14.91
N TYR A 71 -11.50 3.10 -14.26
CA TYR A 71 -12.45 4.00 -14.92
C TYR A 71 -12.02 5.47 -14.84
N ALA A 72 -10.87 5.75 -14.23
CA ALA A 72 -10.29 7.09 -14.29
C ALA A 72 -9.86 7.42 -15.72
N GLU A 73 -9.87 8.70 -16.05
CA GLU A 73 -9.34 9.20 -17.32
C GLU A 73 -7.88 8.77 -17.52
N ALA A 74 -7.51 8.46 -18.76
CA ALA A 74 -6.16 8.04 -19.10
C ALA A 74 -5.11 9.05 -18.62
N GLY A 75 -4.13 8.61 -17.83
CA GLY A 75 -3.10 9.45 -17.23
C GLY A 75 -3.53 10.26 -15.99
N ARG A 76 -4.78 10.13 -15.53
CA ARG A 76 -5.32 10.77 -14.31
C ARG A 76 -5.58 9.75 -13.19
N HIS A 77 -4.92 8.64 -13.24
CA HIS A 77 -5.03 7.56 -12.29
C HIS A 77 -4.38 7.95 -10.94
N CYS A 78 -5.06 7.70 -9.83
CA CYS A 78 -4.59 8.10 -8.50
C CYS A 78 -3.21 7.48 -8.12
N HIS A 79 -2.87 6.28 -8.63
CA HIS A 79 -1.56 5.66 -8.46
C HIS A 79 -0.66 5.95 -9.66
N SER A 80 -0.43 7.23 -9.96
CA SER A 80 0.46 7.70 -11.03
C SER A 80 1.41 8.74 -10.46
N TRP A 81 2.70 8.63 -10.77
CA TRP A 81 3.70 9.64 -10.41
C TRP A 81 3.31 11.02 -10.91
N LYS A 82 2.80 11.12 -12.15
CA LYS A 82 2.34 12.38 -12.70
C LYS A 82 1.28 13.05 -11.82
N VAL A 83 0.32 12.30 -11.34
CA VAL A 83 -0.74 12.80 -10.45
C VAL A 83 -0.17 13.15 -9.08
N GLY A 84 0.69 12.29 -8.52
CA GLY A 84 1.36 12.57 -7.24
C GLY A 84 2.17 13.87 -7.26
N TYR A 85 2.93 14.10 -8.31
CA TYR A 85 3.69 15.35 -8.47
C TYR A 85 2.78 16.55 -8.73
N GLU A 86 1.67 16.40 -9.47
CA GLU A 86 0.69 17.47 -9.63
C GLU A 86 0.07 17.89 -8.30
N ILE A 87 -0.25 16.91 -7.42
CA ILE A 87 -0.73 17.17 -6.07
C ILE A 87 0.33 17.95 -5.25
N HIS A 88 1.61 17.57 -5.39
CA HIS A 88 2.72 18.22 -4.72
C HIS A 88 2.97 19.64 -5.23
N ASP A 89 3.00 19.84 -6.53
CA ASP A 89 3.34 21.12 -7.15
C ASP A 89 2.24 22.18 -6.96
N LEU A 90 0.98 21.75 -6.83
CA LEU A 90 -0.16 22.61 -6.55
C LEU A 90 -0.41 22.81 -5.05
N ALA A 91 0.45 22.29 -4.16
CA ALA A 91 0.33 22.46 -2.72
C ALA A 91 0.57 23.91 -2.29
N SER A 92 -0.44 24.55 -1.70
CA SER A 92 -0.48 26.01 -1.44
C SER A 92 0.30 26.44 -0.21
N ASP A 93 0.49 25.55 0.77
CA ASP A 93 1.11 25.85 2.07
C ASP A 93 1.80 24.62 2.69
N GLY A 94 2.39 24.80 3.88
CA GLY A 94 3.13 23.74 4.56
C GLY A 94 2.30 22.49 4.83
N ARG A 95 1.04 22.62 5.29
CA ARG A 95 0.16 21.46 5.52
C ARG A 95 -0.08 20.68 4.23
N MET A 96 -0.40 21.39 3.15
CA MET A 96 -0.66 20.75 1.85
C MET A 96 0.60 20.13 1.26
N ARG A 97 1.79 20.71 1.50
CA ARG A 97 3.06 20.11 1.08
C ARG A 97 3.37 18.85 1.87
N ALA A 98 3.15 18.82 3.20
CA ALA A 98 3.30 17.63 4.01
C ALA A 98 2.35 16.52 3.55
N PHE A 99 1.08 16.86 3.29
CA PHE A 99 0.09 15.96 2.71
C PHE A 99 0.55 15.38 1.35
N ALA A 100 1.04 16.22 0.47
CA ALA A 100 1.51 15.81 -0.85
C ALA A 100 2.75 14.91 -0.77
N LEU A 101 3.68 15.16 0.16
CA LEU A 101 4.80 14.26 0.44
C LEU A 101 4.29 12.90 0.95
N GLY A 102 3.27 12.88 1.81
CA GLY A 102 2.61 11.63 2.20
C GLY A 102 2.06 10.86 1.00
N TYR A 103 1.40 11.55 0.07
CA TYR A 103 0.90 10.94 -1.16
C TYR A 103 2.03 10.35 -2.01
N LEU A 104 3.14 11.05 -2.16
CA LEU A 104 4.32 10.54 -2.87
C LEU A 104 4.95 9.35 -2.13
N ALA A 105 4.98 9.36 -0.79
CA ALA A 105 5.45 8.23 0.02
C ALA A 105 4.59 6.97 -0.20
N HIS A 106 3.25 7.14 -0.29
CA HIS A 106 2.34 6.07 -0.67
C HIS A 106 2.74 5.44 -2.01
N LEU A 107 2.93 6.24 -3.05
CA LEU A 107 3.32 5.74 -4.37
C LEU A 107 4.66 4.98 -4.35
N ALA A 108 5.63 5.47 -3.57
CA ALA A 108 6.92 4.81 -3.42
C ALA A 108 6.79 3.43 -2.73
N ALA A 109 6.01 3.34 -1.66
CA ALA A 109 5.73 2.07 -0.99
C ALA A 109 4.97 1.10 -1.90
N ASP A 110 3.98 1.58 -2.62
CA ASP A 110 3.17 0.81 -3.56
C ASP A 110 3.96 0.27 -4.74
N SER A 111 5.04 0.96 -5.13
CA SER A 111 5.96 0.44 -6.14
C SER A 111 6.58 -0.90 -5.72
N VAL A 112 6.80 -1.13 -4.42
CA VAL A 112 7.28 -2.42 -3.90
C VAL A 112 6.17 -3.47 -3.93
N ALA A 113 5.01 -3.14 -3.39
CA ALA A 113 3.91 -4.08 -3.27
C ALA A 113 3.40 -4.55 -4.63
N HIS A 114 3.15 -3.64 -5.54
CA HIS A 114 2.54 -3.92 -6.83
C HIS A 114 3.49 -4.52 -7.87
N ASN A 115 4.79 -4.29 -7.75
CA ASN A 115 5.74 -4.87 -8.71
C ASN A 115 6.37 -6.18 -8.21
N TYR A 116 6.42 -6.41 -6.89
CA TYR A 116 7.10 -7.57 -6.32
C TYR A 116 6.19 -8.43 -5.44
N TYR A 117 5.65 -7.89 -4.36
CA TYR A 117 4.93 -8.69 -3.37
C TYR A 117 3.64 -9.32 -3.91
N VAL A 118 2.68 -8.50 -4.33
CA VAL A 118 1.37 -8.98 -4.76
C VAL A 118 1.45 -9.88 -6.00
N PRO A 119 2.17 -9.53 -7.08
CA PRO A 119 2.26 -10.40 -8.24
C PRO A 119 2.97 -11.73 -7.94
N LYS A 120 3.98 -11.75 -7.05
CA LYS A 120 4.59 -12.97 -6.54
C LYS A 120 3.53 -13.86 -5.87
N GLN A 121 2.78 -13.31 -4.92
CA GLN A 121 1.74 -14.05 -4.21
C GLN A 121 0.62 -14.55 -5.13
N LEU A 122 0.19 -13.74 -6.10
CA LEU A 122 -0.80 -14.17 -7.11
C LEU A 122 -0.25 -15.26 -8.04
N THR A 123 1.05 -15.31 -8.28
CA THR A 123 1.70 -16.36 -9.04
C THR A 123 1.73 -17.66 -8.25
N VAL A 124 2.12 -17.62 -6.99
CA VAL A 124 2.21 -18.81 -6.12
C VAL A 124 0.81 -19.36 -5.81
N THR A 125 -0.18 -18.51 -5.60
CA THR A 125 -1.53 -18.91 -5.22
C THR A 125 -2.48 -18.83 -6.41
N SER A 126 -3.40 -19.75 -6.58
CA SER A 126 -4.38 -19.71 -7.69
C SER A 126 -5.52 -18.71 -7.49
N SER A 127 -5.33 -17.70 -6.66
CA SER A 127 -6.36 -16.72 -6.34
C SER A 127 -6.70 -15.79 -7.51
N THR A 128 -7.87 -15.18 -7.46
CA THR A 128 -8.25 -14.15 -8.44
C THR A 128 -7.43 -12.88 -8.21
N SER A 129 -7.22 -12.10 -9.27
CA SER A 129 -6.52 -10.82 -9.16
C SER A 129 -7.17 -9.83 -8.21
N THR A 130 -8.44 -9.99 -7.86
CA THR A 130 -9.18 -9.10 -6.98
C THR A 130 -9.19 -9.61 -5.55
N LEU A 131 -9.76 -10.80 -5.30
CA LEU A 131 -9.85 -11.36 -3.95
C LEU A 131 -8.48 -11.76 -3.39
N GLY A 132 -7.60 -12.30 -4.25
CA GLY A 132 -6.24 -12.64 -3.85
C GLY A 132 -5.39 -11.42 -3.52
N HIS A 133 -5.57 -10.34 -4.23
CA HIS A 133 -4.89 -9.07 -3.97
C HIS A 133 -5.23 -8.57 -2.56
N SER A 134 -6.49 -8.28 -2.29
CA SER A 134 -6.92 -7.81 -0.96
C SER A 134 -6.63 -8.80 0.18
N TYR A 135 -6.69 -10.12 -0.11
CA TYR A 135 -6.30 -11.13 0.88
C TYR A 135 -4.83 -10.99 1.29
N TRP A 136 -3.92 -10.87 0.31
CA TRP A 136 -2.50 -10.83 0.59
C TRP A 136 -2.07 -9.53 1.28
N GLU A 137 -2.69 -8.41 0.96
CA GLU A 137 -2.48 -7.14 1.65
C GLU A 137 -2.91 -7.22 3.12
N SER A 138 -4.12 -7.70 3.36
CA SER A 138 -4.61 -7.89 4.74
C SER A 138 -3.79 -8.95 5.48
N ARG A 139 -3.33 -9.99 4.79
CA ARG A 139 -2.43 -11.01 5.36
C ARG A 139 -1.10 -10.40 5.81
N PHE A 140 -0.55 -9.50 5.00
CA PHE A 140 0.66 -8.78 5.34
C PHE A 140 0.49 -7.91 6.58
N GLU A 141 -0.60 -7.15 6.65
CA GLU A 141 -0.89 -6.28 7.79
C GLU A 141 -1.00 -7.04 9.12
N THR A 142 -1.47 -8.29 9.12
CA THR A 142 -1.56 -9.08 10.36
C THR A 142 -0.21 -9.31 11.03
N HIS A 143 0.90 -9.22 10.30
CA HIS A 143 2.24 -9.30 10.85
C HIS A 143 2.70 -8.00 11.51
N LEU A 144 2.10 -6.85 11.19
CA LEU A 144 2.51 -5.54 11.71
C LEU A 144 1.98 -5.25 13.13
N GLY A 145 1.16 -6.14 13.68
CA GLY A 145 0.54 -5.95 14.98
C GLY A 145 -0.84 -5.30 14.91
N GLY A 146 -1.63 -5.47 15.97
CA GLY A 146 -3.04 -5.03 16.02
C GLY A 146 -3.26 -3.52 16.04
N ASP A 147 -2.22 -2.72 16.25
CA ASP A 147 -2.35 -1.26 16.36
C ASP A 147 -2.44 -0.55 15.00
N SER A 148 -1.93 -1.18 13.93
CA SER A 148 -1.87 -0.52 12.61
C SER A 148 -3.24 -0.16 12.03
N PRO A 149 -4.27 -1.04 12.04
CA PRO A 149 -5.62 -0.67 11.62
C PRO A 149 -6.24 0.41 12.51
N HIS A 150 -5.98 0.35 13.82
CA HIS A 150 -6.47 1.33 14.79
C HIS A 150 -5.92 2.73 14.51
N ARG A 151 -4.61 2.84 14.28
CA ARG A 151 -3.94 4.10 13.92
C ARG A 151 -4.52 4.69 12.62
N ALA A 152 -4.74 3.85 11.60
CA ALA A 152 -5.38 4.32 10.36
C ALA A 152 -6.80 4.85 10.60
N ARG A 153 -7.57 4.18 11.48
CA ARG A 153 -8.90 4.63 11.87
C ARG A 153 -8.87 5.96 12.62
N GLU A 154 -8.00 6.12 13.62
CA GLU A 154 -7.84 7.39 14.32
C GLU A 154 -7.56 8.53 13.34
N LEU A 155 -6.66 8.30 12.38
CA LEU A 155 -6.26 9.28 11.39
C LEU A 155 -7.45 9.73 10.52
N ILE A 156 -8.27 8.82 10.00
CA ILE A 156 -9.42 9.19 9.14
C ILE A 156 -10.55 9.92 9.88
N LEU A 157 -10.53 9.93 11.21
CA LEU A 157 -11.50 10.66 12.02
C LEU A 157 -11.14 12.14 12.21
N LEU A 158 -9.92 12.54 11.88
CA LEU A 158 -9.50 13.93 11.91
C LEU A 158 -10.14 14.72 10.75
N ASP A 159 -10.09 16.05 10.86
CA ASP A 159 -10.54 16.93 9.78
C ASP A 159 -9.49 17.06 8.69
N HIS A 160 -9.80 16.50 7.51
CA HIS A 160 -8.97 16.54 6.32
C HIS A 160 -9.64 17.28 5.16
N SER A 161 -10.65 18.11 5.45
CA SER A 161 -11.45 18.80 4.42
C SER A 161 -10.61 19.54 3.38
N ARG A 162 -9.54 20.24 3.82
CA ARG A 162 -8.64 20.97 2.91
C ARG A 162 -7.87 20.04 1.95
N ALA A 163 -7.40 18.92 2.46
CA ALA A 163 -6.70 17.90 1.65
C ALA A 163 -7.69 17.25 0.68
N ASP A 164 -8.89 16.93 1.14
CA ASP A 164 -9.98 16.38 0.34
C ASP A 164 -10.37 17.33 -0.80
N ASP A 165 -10.51 18.63 -0.53
CA ASP A 165 -10.80 19.66 -1.54
C ASP A 165 -9.65 19.84 -2.55
N HIS A 166 -8.41 19.66 -2.10
CA HIS A 166 -7.25 19.68 -2.98
C HIS A 166 -7.26 18.50 -3.96
N LEU A 167 -7.52 17.30 -3.46
CA LEU A 167 -7.66 16.10 -4.30
C LEU A 167 -8.83 16.21 -5.27
N ASP A 168 -9.97 16.77 -4.87
CA ASP A 168 -11.16 16.92 -5.71
C ASP A 168 -10.92 17.78 -6.94
N ARG A 169 -9.97 18.71 -6.88
CA ARG A 169 -9.57 19.55 -8.00
C ARG A 169 -8.63 18.84 -8.99
N ILE A 170 -7.94 17.80 -8.55
CA ILE A 170 -6.87 17.15 -9.33
C ILE A 170 -7.32 15.76 -9.81
N LEU A 171 -7.94 14.96 -8.94
CA LEU A 171 -8.35 13.60 -9.26
C LEU A 171 -9.63 13.59 -10.10
N SER A 172 -9.62 12.78 -11.15
CA SER A 172 -10.83 12.53 -11.92
C SER A 172 -11.81 11.63 -11.16
N PRO A 173 -13.13 11.91 -11.25
CA PRO A 173 -14.14 10.97 -10.79
C PRO A 173 -13.95 9.61 -11.48
N THR A 174 -14.33 8.55 -10.78
CA THR A 174 -14.40 7.20 -11.33
C THR A 174 -15.86 6.83 -11.64
N ILE A 175 -16.31 5.62 -11.29
CA ILE A 175 -17.76 5.28 -11.34
C ILE A 175 -18.54 6.11 -10.32
N PHE A 176 -17.89 6.46 -9.21
CA PHE A 176 -18.47 7.24 -8.11
C PHE A 176 -17.85 8.62 -8.06
N SER A 177 -18.56 9.58 -7.45
CA SER A 177 -17.97 10.86 -7.10
C SER A 177 -16.81 10.67 -6.09
N THR A 178 -15.88 11.61 -6.05
CA THR A 178 -14.76 11.62 -5.11
C THR A 178 -15.26 11.56 -3.66
N HIS A 179 -16.32 12.30 -3.34
CA HIS A 179 -16.97 12.25 -2.02
C HIS A 179 -17.53 10.85 -1.67
N THR A 180 -18.18 10.17 -2.62
CA THR A 180 -18.69 8.80 -2.39
C THR A 180 -17.53 7.81 -2.22
N ASN A 181 -16.49 7.93 -3.02
CA ASN A 181 -15.27 7.12 -2.91
C ASN A 181 -14.65 7.25 -1.50
N ARG A 182 -14.48 8.48 -1.00
CA ARG A 182 -13.97 8.72 0.36
C ARG A 182 -14.85 8.12 1.46
N ARG A 183 -16.17 8.21 1.33
CA ARG A 183 -17.08 7.57 2.31
C ARG A 183 -16.94 6.06 2.32
N ILE A 184 -16.81 5.43 1.17
CA ILE A 184 -16.57 3.99 1.06
C ILE A 184 -15.22 3.64 1.69
N PHE A 185 -14.16 4.36 1.37
CA PHE A 185 -12.82 4.17 1.93
C PHE A 185 -12.84 4.27 3.47
N ARG A 186 -13.38 5.36 4.02
CA ARG A 186 -13.50 5.53 5.48
C ARG A 186 -14.31 4.38 6.13
N GLY A 187 -15.36 3.93 5.48
CA GLY A 187 -16.13 2.77 5.93
C GLY A 187 -15.32 1.47 5.94
N MET A 188 -14.47 1.25 4.94
CA MET A 188 -13.57 0.10 4.90
C MET A 188 -12.53 0.14 6.02
N VAL A 189 -11.85 1.26 6.23
CA VAL A 189 -10.89 1.43 7.33
C VAL A 189 -11.57 1.20 8.69
N TYR A 190 -12.80 1.68 8.87
CA TYR A 190 -13.55 1.43 10.08
C TYR A 190 -13.84 -0.06 10.31
N VAL A 191 -14.22 -0.79 9.26
CA VAL A 191 -14.54 -2.23 9.35
C VAL A 191 -13.27 -3.05 9.65
N THR A 192 -12.14 -2.73 9.04
CA THR A 192 -10.88 -3.48 9.25
C THR A 192 -10.35 -3.37 10.69
N ASP A 193 -10.68 -2.29 11.42
CA ASP A 193 -10.34 -2.11 12.83
C ASP A 193 -11.33 -2.80 13.79
N THR A 194 -12.39 -3.44 13.30
CA THR A 194 -13.33 -4.13 14.20
C THR A 194 -12.78 -5.49 14.65
N GLU A 195 -12.95 -5.82 15.94
CA GLU A 195 -12.56 -7.14 16.48
C GLU A 195 -13.19 -8.30 15.68
N SER A 196 -14.42 -8.12 15.22
CA SER A 196 -15.14 -9.15 14.44
C SER A 196 -14.42 -9.43 13.13
N TRP A 197 -13.94 -8.39 12.42
CA TRP A 197 -13.19 -8.54 11.18
C TRP A 197 -11.85 -9.21 11.46
N GLN A 198 -11.09 -8.72 12.44
CA GLN A 198 -9.78 -9.25 12.81
C GLN A 198 -9.86 -10.73 13.19
N ARG A 199 -10.84 -11.14 14.01
CA ARG A 199 -11.05 -12.55 14.34
C ARG A 199 -11.39 -13.42 13.12
N VAL A 200 -12.26 -12.93 12.24
CA VAL A 200 -12.60 -13.67 11.01
C VAL A 200 -11.40 -13.80 10.11
N PHE A 201 -10.65 -12.73 9.93
CA PHE A 201 -9.46 -12.74 9.08
C PHE A 201 -8.37 -13.65 9.66
N GLN A 202 -8.16 -13.63 10.98
CA GLN A 202 -7.25 -14.56 11.68
C GLN A 202 -7.64 -16.02 11.42
N LEU A 203 -8.92 -16.37 11.55
CA LEU A 203 -9.41 -17.74 11.28
C LEU A 203 -9.16 -18.17 9.81
N ILE A 204 -9.30 -17.25 8.86
CA ILE A 204 -9.00 -17.50 7.45
C ILE A 204 -7.50 -17.73 7.26
N SER A 205 -6.68 -16.91 7.93
CA SER A 205 -5.23 -16.98 7.87
C SER A 205 -4.66 -18.28 8.47
N GLU A 206 -5.17 -18.70 9.62
CA GLU A 206 -4.78 -19.96 10.28
C GLU A 206 -5.10 -21.20 9.45
N LYS A 207 -6.17 -21.16 8.64
CA LYS A 207 -6.56 -22.25 7.75
C LYS A 207 -5.93 -22.16 6.36
N SER A 208 -5.17 -21.12 6.08
CA SER A 208 -4.49 -20.97 4.81
C SER A 208 -3.33 -21.95 4.69
N ARG A 209 -3.25 -22.66 3.58
CA ARG A 209 -2.09 -23.49 3.24
C ARG A 209 -0.87 -22.68 2.78
N TRP A 210 -1.05 -21.38 2.64
CA TRP A 210 -0.03 -20.44 2.18
C TRP A 210 0.48 -19.67 3.37
N ASP A 211 1.78 -19.69 3.54
CA ASP A 211 2.45 -18.96 4.63
C ASP A 211 3.10 -17.67 4.12
N LEU A 212 3.23 -16.71 5.01
CA LEU A 212 4.00 -15.49 4.85
C LEU A 212 4.88 -15.38 6.09
N THR A 213 6.19 -15.39 5.90
CA THR A 213 7.14 -15.44 7.01
C THR A 213 7.53 -14.03 7.46
N ASN A 214 7.89 -13.87 8.74
CA ASN A 214 8.38 -12.60 9.28
C ASN A 214 9.61 -12.06 8.52
N PRO A 215 10.60 -12.87 8.10
CA PRO A 215 11.69 -12.40 7.24
C PRO A 215 11.23 -11.84 5.90
N GLU A 216 10.21 -12.43 5.25
CA GLU A 216 9.66 -11.88 4.01
C GLU A 216 8.97 -10.54 4.26
N VAL A 217 8.14 -10.44 5.32
CA VAL A 217 7.51 -9.17 5.71
C VAL A 217 8.56 -8.11 5.97
N SER A 218 9.59 -8.43 6.76
CA SER A 218 10.70 -7.52 7.05
C SER A 218 11.40 -7.03 5.79
N ALA A 219 11.66 -7.91 4.83
CA ALA A 219 12.33 -7.55 3.56
C ALA A 219 11.50 -6.54 2.75
N TYR A 220 10.18 -6.77 2.62
CA TYR A 220 9.29 -5.85 1.90
C TYR A 220 9.10 -4.52 2.64
N MET A 221 8.96 -4.54 3.98
CA MET A 221 8.86 -3.32 4.79
C MET A 221 10.13 -2.48 4.68
N THR A 222 11.29 -3.11 4.81
CA THR A 222 12.60 -2.47 4.66
C THR A 222 12.74 -1.82 3.28
N ARG A 223 12.38 -2.53 2.21
CA ARG A 223 12.45 -1.98 0.86
C ARG A 223 11.47 -0.83 0.66
N SER A 224 10.25 -0.92 1.17
CA SER A 224 9.25 0.15 1.08
C SER A 224 9.73 1.42 1.81
N TYR A 225 10.32 1.25 2.99
CA TYR A 225 10.92 2.34 3.73
C TYR A 225 12.10 2.99 2.98
N ASP A 226 13.05 2.18 2.52
CA ASP A 226 14.20 2.69 1.78
C ASP A 226 13.77 3.45 0.51
N PHE A 227 12.71 3.01 -0.15
CA PHE A 227 12.14 3.69 -1.32
C PHE A 227 11.53 5.05 -0.94
N ILE A 228 10.82 5.15 0.19
CA ILE A 228 10.27 6.42 0.65
C ILE A 228 11.40 7.40 0.97
N ILE A 229 12.44 6.96 1.68
CA ILE A 229 13.59 7.81 2.03
C ILE A 229 14.37 8.22 0.78
N ASP A 230 14.60 7.31 -0.18
CA ASP A 230 15.27 7.63 -1.44
C ASP A 230 14.47 8.64 -2.27
N LEU A 231 13.14 8.49 -2.31
CA LEU A 231 12.25 9.45 -2.97
C LEU A 231 12.41 10.85 -2.37
N PHE A 232 12.41 10.99 -1.05
CA PHE A 232 12.52 12.29 -0.41
C PHE A 232 13.90 12.94 -0.58
N ASN A 233 14.96 12.13 -0.73
CA ASN A 233 16.32 12.63 -0.98
C ASN A 233 16.58 12.95 -2.45
N ARG A 234 15.93 12.29 -3.41
CA ARG A 234 16.27 12.34 -4.82
C ARG A 234 15.12 12.64 -5.76
N MET A 235 13.88 12.68 -5.24
CA MET A 235 12.67 12.98 -5.99
C MET A 235 12.56 12.12 -7.28
N SER A 236 12.47 12.77 -8.44
CA SER A 236 12.38 12.09 -9.75
C SER A 236 13.62 11.25 -10.14
N ASP A 237 14.73 11.43 -9.47
CA ASP A 237 15.95 10.65 -9.70
C ASP A 237 16.05 9.42 -8.78
N SER A 238 15.02 9.17 -7.96
CA SER A 238 14.97 8.07 -7.02
C SER A 238 14.68 6.73 -7.69
N GLU A 239 15.12 5.63 -7.04
CA GLU A 239 14.89 4.27 -7.53
C GLU A 239 13.38 3.94 -7.70
N PRO A 240 12.48 4.27 -6.74
CA PRO A 240 11.06 3.98 -6.90
C PRO A 240 10.40 4.72 -8.07
N TYR A 241 10.88 5.91 -8.45
CA TYR A 241 10.30 6.67 -9.55
C TYR A 241 10.39 5.94 -10.91
N ALA A 242 11.37 5.06 -11.07
CA ALA A 242 11.51 4.22 -12.28
C ALA A 242 10.47 3.09 -12.37
N LEU A 243 9.70 2.84 -11.31
CA LEU A 243 8.70 1.78 -11.24
C LEU A 243 7.28 2.35 -11.39
N ASP A 244 6.38 1.54 -11.94
CA ASP A 244 4.96 1.87 -11.97
C ASP A 244 4.31 1.59 -10.61
N PRO A 245 3.84 2.61 -9.86
CA PRO A 245 3.22 2.39 -8.56
C PRO A 245 1.86 1.66 -8.65
N SER A 246 1.25 1.58 -9.83
CA SER A 246 0.05 0.75 -10.05
C SER A 246 0.37 -0.73 -10.25
N GLY A 247 1.59 -1.05 -10.66
CA GLY A 247 2.05 -2.40 -10.98
C GLY A 247 1.25 -3.11 -12.07
N ASP A 248 0.57 -2.37 -12.91
CA ASP A 248 -0.39 -2.87 -13.90
C ASP A 248 0.20 -3.98 -14.78
N VAL A 249 1.46 -3.85 -15.21
CA VAL A 249 2.15 -4.84 -16.03
C VAL A 249 2.44 -6.11 -15.21
N ALA A 250 2.99 -5.96 -14.01
CA ALA A 250 3.34 -7.08 -13.13
C ALA A 250 2.10 -7.88 -12.73
N LEU A 251 1.03 -7.21 -12.30
CA LEU A 251 -0.23 -7.83 -11.90
C LEU A 251 -0.92 -8.60 -13.05
N ARG A 252 -0.91 -8.03 -14.27
CA ARG A 252 -1.43 -8.74 -15.45
C ARG A 252 -0.56 -9.93 -15.82
N THR A 253 0.73 -9.84 -15.63
CA THR A 253 1.70 -10.87 -15.98
C THR A 253 1.64 -12.06 -15.03
N ALA A 254 1.36 -11.86 -13.73
CA ALA A 254 1.34 -12.89 -12.70
C ALA A 254 0.57 -14.17 -13.11
N LYS A 255 -0.64 -14.01 -13.67
CA LYS A 255 -1.43 -15.16 -14.14
C LYS A 255 -0.80 -15.89 -15.33
N ARG A 256 -0.12 -15.17 -16.21
CA ARG A 256 0.57 -15.75 -17.37
C ARG A 256 1.77 -16.56 -16.91
N VAL A 257 2.56 -15.98 -15.99
CA VAL A 257 3.71 -16.64 -15.37
C VAL A 257 3.29 -17.95 -14.69
N ARG A 258 2.25 -17.91 -13.84
CA ARG A 258 1.70 -19.10 -13.19
C ARG A 258 1.30 -20.19 -14.21
N ARG A 259 0.56 -19.84 -15.26
CA ARG A 259 0.13 -20.80 -16.28
C ARG A 259 1.32 -21.43 -17.02
N ALA A 260 2.36 -20.66 -17.29
CA ALA A 260 3.58 -21.13 -17.92
C ALA A 260 4.35 -22.09 -17.00
N ALA A 261 4.50 -21.75 -15.71
CA ALA A 261 5.15 -22.58 -14.70
C ALA A 261 4.45 -23.93 -14.53
N LEU A 262 3.13 -23.93 -14.41
CA LEU A 262 2.32 -25.16 -14.30
C LEU A 262 2.54 -26.11 -15.49
N ARG A 263 2.68 -25.58 -16.72
CA ARG A 263 2.92 -26.40 -17.92
C ARG A 263 4.34 -26.97 -17.99
N ARG A 264 5.33 -26.30 -17.37
CA ARG A 264 6.75 -26.72 -17.41
C ARG A 264 7.07 -27.77 -16.35
N GLY A 265 6.61 -27.59 -15.11
CA GLY A 265 7.04 -28.42 -13.98
C GLY A 265 6.01 -28.56 -12.86
N GLY A 266 4.74 -28.25 -13.14
CA GLY A 266 3.68 -28.34 -12.14
C GLY A 266 3.85 -27.34 -11.00
N GLU A 267 3.37 -27.71 -9.81
CA GLU A 267 3.40 -26.81 -8.64
C GLU A 267 4.83 -26.50 -8.15
N PHE A 268 5.79 -27.38 -8.38
CA PHE A 268 7.19 -27.17 -7.98
C PHE A 268 7.84 -26.00 -8.74
N ALA A 269 7.54 -25.86 -10.04
CA ALA A 269 8.09 -24.80 -10.86
C ALA A 269 7.48 -23.41 -10.55
N ILE A 270 6.34 -23.37 -9.86
CA ILE A 270 5.64 -22.09 -9.63
C ILE A 270 6.44 -21.14 -8.73
N ARG A 271 7.01 -21.65 -7.64
CA ARG A 271 7.76 -20.82 -6.67
C ARG A 271 9.01 -20.25 -7.32
N ASP A 272 9.79 -21.08 -7.98
CA ASP A 272 11.02 -20.65 -8.68
C ASP A 272 10.71 -19.61 -9.76
N GLU A 273 9.62 -19.80 -10.51
CA GLU A 273 9.19 -18.86 -11.53
C GLU A 273 8.69 -17.55 -10.94
N ALA A 274 7.96 -17.60 -9.81
CA ALA A 274 7.49 -16.44 -9.08
C ALA A 274 8.67 -15.63 -8.50
N ASP A 275 9.67 -16.31 -7.94
CA ASP A 275 10.87 -15.66 -7.41
C ASP A 275 11.72 -15.05 -8.52
N ARG A 276 11.83 -15.69 -9.68
CA ARG A 276 12.57 -15.16 -10.82
C ARG A 276 11.93 -13.91 -11.42
N GLU A 277 10.58 -13.89 -11.53
CA GLU A 277 9.87 -12.79 -12.20
C GLU A 277 9.51 -11.64 -11.25
N PHE A 278 9.25 -11.96 -9.99
CA PHE A 278 8.73 -11.00 -9.00
C PHE A 278 9.51 -11.03 -7.68
N GLY A 279 10.65 -11.71 -7.62
CA GLY A 279 11.52 -11.68 -6.45
C GLY A 279 12.00 -10.25 -6.20
N LEU A 280 12.09 -9.87 -4.93
CA LEU A 280 12.58 -8.56 -4.55
C LEU A 280 14.06 -8.43 -4.97
N PRO A 281 14.41 -7.52 -5.91
CA PRO A 281 15.78 -7.43 -6.39
C PRO A 281 16.71 -6.94 -5.29
N ALA A 282 18.01 -7.25 -5.42
CA ALA A 282 19.01 -6.60 -4.59
C ALA A 282 18.97 -5.08 -4.81
N SER A 283 19.12 -4.30 -3.74
CA SER A 283 19.21 -2.85 -3.80
C SER A 283 20.48 -2.36 -3.14
N LYS A 284 20.95 -1.21 -3.61
CA LYS A 284 22.07 -0.47 -2.97
C LYS A 284 21.55 0.50 -1.90
N LEU A 285 20.24 0.67 -1.81
CA LEU A 285 19.63 1.50 -0.78
C LEU A 285 19.72 0.79 0.56
N GLU A 286 20.25 1.47 1.55
CA GLU A 286 20.55 0.94 2.88
C GLU A 286 20.16 1.94 3.98
N TYR A 287 19.18 2.82 3.72
CA TYR A 287 18.73 3.81 4.70
C TYR A 287 18.27 3.17 6.00
N HIS A 288 17.56 2.03 5.91
CA HIS A 288 17.11 1.26 7.08
C HIS A 288 18.25 0.87 8.04
N LYS A 289 19.49 0.71 7.57
CA LYS A 289 20.66 0.35 8.42
C LYS A 289 21.06 1.47 9.38
N GLN A 290 20.63 2.70 9.10
CA GLN A 290 20.90 3.85 9.96
C GLN A 290 19.85 4.00 11.07
N LEU A 291 18.75 3.20 11.02
CA LEU A 291 17.80 3.11 12.11
C LEU A 291 18.43 2.32 13.26
N GLY A 292 18.29 2.80 14.48
CA GLY A 292 18.75 2.08 15.67
C GLY A 292 18.02 0.78 15.98
N ALA A 293 16.95 0.49 15.22
CA ALA A 293 16.14 -0.73 15.34
C ALA A 293 15.58 -1.11 13.95
N PRO A 294 15.27 -2.38 13.70
CA PRO A 294 14.62 -2.80 12.47
C PRO A 294 13.26 -2.13 12.31
N ILE A 295 12.86 -1.86 11.05
CA ILE A 295 11.54 -1.29 10.74
C ILE A 295 10.44 -2.25 11.18
N TYR A 296 10.67 -3.52 10.96
CA TYR A 296 9.83 -4.61 11.43
C TYR A 296 10.70 -5.58 12.23
N PRO A 297 10.47 -5.74 13.56
CA PRO A 297 11.25 -6.67 14.37
C PRO A 297 10.98 -8.10 13.93
N ILE A 298 12.05 -8.86 13.74
CA ILE A 298 12.01 -10.30 13.48
C ILE A 298 12.18 -10.95 14.86
N ASP A 299 11.08 -11.39 15.46
CA ASP A 299 11.11 -12.22 16.65
C ASP A 299 11.42 -13.68 16.31
#